data_36122f593af486c6faa807ace1228959
#
_entry.id   36122f593af486c6faa807ace1228959
#
_cell.length_a   1.000
_cell.length_b   1.000
_cell.length_c   1.000
_cell.angle_alpha   90.00
_cell.angle_beta   90.00
_cell.angle_gamma   90.00
#
_symmetry.space_group_name_H-M   'P 1'
#
loop_
_entity.id
_entity.type
_entity.pdbx_description
1 polymer ?
#
loop_
_entity_poly.entity_id
_entity_poly.type
_entity_poly.pdbx_seq_one_letter_code
_entity_poly.pdbx_strand_id
1 'polypeptide(L)'
;MKKISDIVTIGFALFAMFFGAGNLLLPPFIGLQIGTHIWITILAFALTGILLPFMGIISVNNSGDNFNDLGRRVHPQLAPILGSIIMICIGPLIAIPRTAATTFEVGVLPSFPDSNHIWTSIIFFAATWLFAIVPSKVVDLVGNFLTPFLLILLTILVVSGIIHPTAVPTERSVSTTEAFSFGFMEGYQTLDVLASVVFAGIIIAATKTKGYASTKEKSKVVIAAGALAAYCVYMGD
;
A
#
# COMPACT_ATOMS: atom_id res chain seq x y z
N MET A 1 21.58 -15.13 -9.11
CA MET A 1 21.39 -13.69 -9.35
C MET A 1 19.99 -13.36 -9.90
N LYS A 2 19.48 -14.03 -10.96
CA LYS A 2 18.14 -13.76 -11.52
C LYS A 2 17.01 -13.81 -10.48
N LYS A 3 16.99 -14.83 -9.62
CA LYS A 3 15.95 -15.00 -8.59
C LYS A 3 15.89 -13.86 -7.57
N ILE A 4 17.03 -13.31 -7.15
CA ILE A 4 17.06 -12.17 -6.21
C ILE A 4 16.54 -10.91 -6.90
N SER A 5 16.96 -10.66 -8.13
CA SER A 5 16.46 -9.53 -8.93
C SER A 5 14.94 -9.60 -9.11
N ASP A 6 14.40 -10.79 -9.39
CA ASP A 6 12.94 -10.98 -9.53
C ASP A 6 12.20 -10.73 -8.21
N ILE A 7 12.74 -11.21 -7.07
CA ILE A 7 12.17 -10.95 -5.74
C ILE A 7 12.15 -9.44 -5.44
N VAL A 8 13.24 -8.74 -5.74
CA VAL A 8 13.34 -7.30 -5.52
C VAL A 8 12.35 -6.54 -6.40
N THR A 9 12.29 -6.84 -7.70
CA THR A 9 11.35 -6.19 -8.62
C THR A 9 9.90 -6.41 -8.21
N ILE A 10 9.53 -7.66 -7.90
CA ILE A 10 8.16 -8.00 -7.48
C ILE A 10 7.85 -7.41 -6.11
N GLY A 11 8.80 -7.45 -5.16
CA GLY A 11 8.63 -6.87 -3.83
C GLY A 11 8.48 -5.35 -3.88
N PHE A 12 9.25 -4.66 -4.70
CA PHE A 12 9.14 -3.23 -4.92
C PHE A 12 7.83 -2.86 -5.63
N ALA A 13 7.38 -3.65 -6.59
CA ALA A 13 6.08 -3.45 -7.21
C ALA A 13 4.95 -3.60 -6.17
N LEU A 14 5.02 -4.63 -5.33
CA LEU A 14 4.05 -4.85 -4.27
C LEU A 14 4.09 -3.73 -3.20
N PHE A 15 5.28 -3.28 -2.81
CA PHE A 15 5.44 -2.12 -1.94
C PHE A 15 4.73 -0.90 -2.52
N ALA A 16 4.98 -0.55 -3.78
CA ALA A 16 4.34 0.60 -4.41
C ALA A 16 2.82 0.45 -4.58
N MET A 17 2.31 -0.79 -4.63
CA MET A 17 0.87 -1.06 -4.65
C MET A 17 0.23 -0.85 -3.27
N PHE A 18 0.94 -1.11 -2.18
CA PHE A 18 0.49 -0.86 -0.81
C PHE A 18 0.77 0.56 -0.36
N PHE A 19 1.92 1.12 -0.69
CA PHE A 19 2.33 2.44 -0.24
C PHE A 19 1.55 3.54 -0.98
N GLY A 20 0.35 3.79 -0.51
CA GLY A 20 -0.56 4.81 -1.04
C GLY A 20 -0.58 6.09 -0.21
N ALA A 21 -1.55 6.96 -0.50
CA ALA A 21 -1.75 8.21 0.23
C ALA A 21 -2.01 8.00 1.74
N GLY A 22 -2.63 6.85 2.11
CA GLY A 22 -2.86 6.49 3.51
C GLY A 22 -1.56 6.29 4.27
N ASN A 23 -0.68 5.44 3.75
CA ASN A 23 0.61 5.13 4.37
C ASN A 23 1.54 6.35 4.43
N LEU A 24 1.41 7.30 3.51
CA LEU A 24 2.19 8.53 3.55
C LEU A 24 1.69 9.54 4.59
N LEU A 25 0.36 9.66 4.78
CA LEU A 25 -0.24 10.72 5.59
C LEU A 25 -0.61 10.28 7.01
N LEU A 26 -1.04 9.03 7.20
CA LEU A 26 -1.55 8.59 8.49
C LEU A 26 -0.47 8.49 9.57
N PRO A 27 0.76 7.99 9.34
CA PRO A 27 1.78 7.94 10.36
C PRO A 27 2.20 9.31 10.90
N PRO A 28 2.49 10.34 10.08
CA PRO A 28 2.72 11.69 10.58
C PRO A 28 1.51 12.28 11.35
N PHE A 29 0.29 12.02 10.86
CA PHE A 29 -0.93 12.45 11.53
C PHE A 29 -1.07 11.80 12.92
N ILE A 30 -0.81 10.50 13.02
CA ILE A 30 -0.77 9.76 14.28
C ILE A 30 0.23 10.39 15.25
N GLY A 31 1.44 10.71 14.78
CA GLY A 31 2.49 11.34 15.57
C GLY A 31 2.07 12.68 16.19
N LEU A 32 1.31 13.47 15.42
CA LEU A 32 0.78 14.75 15.90
C LEU A 32 -0.35 14.61 16.95
N GLN A 33 -1.15 13.53 16.87
CA GLN A 33 -2.34 13.36 17.71
C GLN A 33 -2.06 12.68 19.05
N ILE A 34 -1.13 11.72 19.11
CA ILE A 34 -0.98 10.79 20.24
C ILE A 34 0.13 11.17 21.21
N GLY A 35 1.17 11.86 20.78
CA GLY A 35 2.25 12.32 21.67
C GLY A 35 2.96 11.19 22.43
N THR A 36 2.65 11.02 23.72
CA THR A 36 3.41 10.15 24.64
C THR A 36 3.35 8.65 24.35
N HIS A 37 2.28 8.15 23.73
CA HIS A 37 2.08 6.71 23.46
C HIS A 37 2.33 6.31 22.02
N ILE A 38 3.18 7.06 21.31
CA ILE A 38 3.46 6.87 19.88
C ILE A 38 3.87 5.42 19.52
N TRP A 39 4.72 4.77 20.32
CA TRP A 39 5.18 3.42 20.04
C TRP A 39 4.06 2.37 20.03
N ILE A 40 3.10 2.47 20.95
CA ILE A 40 1.95 1.55 21.01
C ILE A 40 1.05 1.78 19.81
N THR A 41 0.87 3.04 19.43
CA THR A 41 0.05 3.43 18.29
C THR A 41 0.67 2.96 16.97
N ILE A 42 2.00 3.11 16.80
CA ILE A 42 2.72 2.60 15.61
C ILE A 42 2.65 1.07 15.55
N LEU A 43 2.82 0.37 16.68
CA LEU A 43 2.67 -1.09 16.71
C LEU A 43 1.26 -1.54 16.31
N ALA A 44 0.23 -0.85 16.80
CA ALA A 44 -1.15 -1.12 16.45
C ALA A 44 -1.45 -0.81 14.97
N PHE A 45 -0.91 0.29 14.45
CA PHE A 45 -0.98 0.65 13.03
C PHE A 45 -0.29 -0.42 12.16
N ALA A 46 0.94 -0.82 12.51
CA ALA A 46 1.68 -1.84 11.77
C ALA A 46 0.97 -3.21 11.77
N LEU A 47 0.22 -3.53 12.81
CA LEU A 47 -0.57 -4.76 12.86
C LEU A 47 -1.62 -4.80 11.75
N THR A 48 -2.36 -3.73 11.54
CA THR A 48 -3.45 -3.65 10.55
C THR A 48 -3.00 -3.15 9.19
N GLY A 49 -2.07 -2.21 9.13
CA GLY A 49 -1.57 -1.64 7.88
C GLY A 49 -0.47 -2.47 7.19
N ILE A 50 0.24 -3.34 7.92
CA ILE A 50 1.37 -4.10 7.37
C ILE A 50 1.21 -5.60 7.56
N LEU A 51 1.03 -6.08 8.80
CA LEU A 51 1.01 -7.51 9.09
C LEU A 51 -0.21 -8.20 8.48
N LEU A 52 -1.40 -7.66 8.68
CA LEU A 52 -2.63 -8.25 8.12
C LEU A 52 -2.64 -8.28 6.59
N PRO A 53 -2.26 -7.23 5.84
CA PRO A 53 -2.07 -7.30 4.40
C PRO A 53 -1.09 -8.39 3.96
N PHE A 54 0.04 -8.53 4.64
CA PHE A 54 1.00 -9.58 4.35
C PHE A 54 0.41 -10.98 4.56
N MET A 55 -0.36 -11.19 5.64
CA MET A 55 -1.08 -12.43 5.89
C MET A 55 -2.14 -12.69 4.81
N GLY A 56 -2.79 -11.66 4.26
CA GLY A 56 -3.71 -11.76 3.14
C GLY A 56 -3.03 -12.34 1.88
N ILE A 57 -1.85 -11.85 1.54
CA ILE A 57 -1.05 -12.38 0.42
C ILE A 57 -0.69 -13.86 0.63
N ILE A 58 -0.22 -14.21 1.83
CA ILE A 58 0.12 -15.59 2.18
C ILE A 58 -1.11 -16.51 2.06
N SER A 59 -2.26 -16.04 2.52
CA SER A 59 -3.52 -16.80 2.48
C SER A 59 -3.94 -17.13 1.05
N VAL A 60 -3.89 -16.15 0.15
CA VAL A 60 -4.21 -16.38 -1.27
C VAL A 60 -3.17 -17.29 -1.91
N ASN A 61 -1.88 -17.06 -1.68
CA ASN A 61 -0.80 -17.89 -2.22
C ASN A 61 -0.87 -19.36 -1.78
N ASN A 62 -1.34 -19.64 -0.56
CA ASN A 62 -1.52 -20.99 -0.04
C ASN A 62 -2.84 -21.63 -0.52
N SER A 63 -3.80 -20.83 -0.95
CA SER A 63 -5.11 -21.32 -1.42
C SER A 63 -5.12 -21.63 -2.91
N GLY A 64 -4.27 -20.98 -3.69
CA GLY A 64 -4.20 -21.14 -5.13
C GLY A 64 -3.46 -20.00 -5.80
N ASP A 65 -4.01 -19.50 -6.91
CA ASP A 65 -3.38 -18.47 -7.72
C ASP A 65 -4.07 -17.10 -7.61
N ASN A 66 -5.29 -17.08 -7.11
CA ASN A 66 -6.09 -15.87 -7.01
C ASN A 66 -7.12 -15.93 -5.86
N PHE A 67 -7.79 -14.82 -5.62
CA PHE A 67 -8.80 -14.71 -4.57
C PHE A 67 -9.99 -15.66 -4.78
N ASN A 68 -10.32 -16.01 -6.03
CA ASN A 68 -11.39 -16.97 -6.31
C ASN A 68 -11.09 -18.37 -5.73
N ASP A 69 -9.83 -18.79 -5.74
CA ASP A 69 -9.43 -20.09 -5.21
C ASP A 69 -9.59 -20.13 -3.66
N LEU A 70 -9.38 -19.00 -2.99
CA LEU A 70 -9.64 -18.85 -1.56
C LEU A 70 -11.14 -18.92 -1.26
N GLY A 71 -11.96 -18.14 -1.96
CA GLY A 71 -13.39 -18.03 -1.71
C GLY A 71 -14.20 -19.27 -2.08
N ARG A 72 -13.78 -20.03 -3.11
CA ARG A 72 -14.43 -21.27 -3.50
C ARG A 72 -14.46 -22.35 -2.41
N ARG A 73 -13.56 -22.26 -1.42
CA ARG A 73 -13.56 -23.20 -0.28
C ARG A 73 -14.78 -23.00 0.63
N VAL A 74 -15.40 -21.83 0.61
CA VAL A 74 -16.60 -21.49 1.39
C VAL A 74 -17.84 -21.59 0.52
N HIS A 75 -17.87 -20.85 -0.59
CA HIS A 75 -18.97 -20.87 -1.55
C HIS A 75 -18.48 -20.39 -2.95
N PRO A 76 -18.94 -21.01 -4.05
CA PRO A 76 -18.45 -20.70 -5.40
C PRO A 76 -18.65 -19.23 -5.83
N GLN A 77 -19.70 -18.58 -5.36
CA GLN A 77 -20.04 -17.19 -5.72
C GLN A 77 -19.47 -16.16 -4.73
N LEU A 78 -18.96 -16.58 -3.58
CA LEU A 78 -18.50 -15.64 -2.53
C LEU A 78 -17.36 -14.76 -3.04
N ALA A 79 -16.34 -15.37 -3.61
CA ALA A 79 -15.16 -14.63 -4.07
C ALA A 79 -15.45 -13.70 -5.26
N PRO A 80 -16.20 -14.10 -6.32
CA PRO A 80 -16.56 -13.18 -7.38
C PRO A 80 -17.34 -11.97 -6.88
N ILE A 81 -18.35 -12.17 -6.02
CA ILE A 81 -19.17 -11.08 -5.49
C ILE A 81 -18.33 -10.17 -4.59
N LEU A 82 -17.66 -10.74 -3.59
CA LEU A 82 -16.86 -9.98 -2.63
C LEU A 82 -15.68 -9.30 -3.31
N GLY A 83 -15.00 -9.99 -4.22
CA GLY A 83 -13.90 -9.42 -5.00
C GLY A 83 -14.35 -8.26 -5.88
N SER A 84 -15.53 -8.34 -6.51
CA SER A 84 -16.09 -7.23 -7.28
C SER A 84 -16.41 -6.02 -6.40
N ILE A 85 -16.99 -6.24 -5.22
CA ILE A 85 -17.27 -5.18 -4.25
C ILE A 85 -15.95 -4.52 -3.79
N ILE A 86 -14.96 -5.32 -3.43
CA ILE A 86 -13.63 -4.82 -3.01
C ILE A 86 -13.00 -3.98 -4.12
N MET A 87 -13.00 -4.48 -5.37
CA MET A 87 -12.42 -3.75 -6.52
C MET A 87 -13.12 -2.43 -6.79
N ILE A 88 -14.44 -2.39 -6.70
CA ILE A 88 -15.23 -1.16 -6.91
C ILE A 88 -14.96 -0.16 -5.76
N CYS A 89 -14.93 -0.65 -4.52
CA CYS A 89 -14.69 0.20 -3.36
C CYS A 89 -13.25 0.75 -3.36
N ILE A 90 -12.24 -0.11 -3.52
CA ILE A 90 -10.83 0.32 -3.50
C ILE A 90 -10.50 1.16 -4.74
N GLY A 91 -11.00 0.79 -5.91
CA GLY A 91 -10.76 1.54 -7.14
C GLY A 91 -11.55 2.85 -7.18
N PRO A 92 -12.62 2.89 -7.98
CA PRO A 92 -13.28 4.15 -8.37
C PRO A 92 -14.02 4.87 -7.24
N LEU A 93 -14.45 4.18 -6.17
CA LEU A 93 -15.30 4.81 -5.16
C LEU A 93 -14.51 5.48 -4.02
N ILE A 94 -13.42 4.90 -3.55
CA ILE A 94 -12.75 5.38 -2.34
C ILE A 94 -11.29 5.74 -2.59
N ALA A 95 -10.44 4.75 -2.96
CA ALA A 95 -9.01 4.98 -2.93
C ALA A 95 -8.51 5.91 -4.04
N ILE A 96 -8.99 5.76 -5.29
CA ILE A 96 -8.55 6.62 -6.40
C ILE A 96 -8.99 8.08 -6.17
N PRO A 97 -10.26 8.38 -5.83
CA PRO A 97 -10.68 9.74 -5.50
C PRO A 97 -9.94 10.34 -4.30
N ARG A 98 -9.71 9.53 -3.24
CA ARG A 98 -8.91 9.98 -2.08
C ARG A 98 -7.50 10.34 -2.49
N THR A 99 -6.85 9.54 -3.32
CA THR A 99 -5.49 9.83 -3.81
C THR A 99 -5.46 11.09 -4.68
N ALA A 100 -6.49 11.32 -5.51
CA ALA A 100 -6.60 12.55 -6.29
C ALA A 100 -6.73 13.79 -5.39
N ALA A 101 -7.58 13.73 -4.36
CA ALA A 101 -7.74 14.80 -3.38
C ALA A 101 -6.44 15.07 -2.61
N THR A 102 -5.78 14.02 -2.12
CA THR A 102 -4.48 14.14 -1.45
C THR A 102 -3.41 14.74 -2.35
N THR A 103 -3.36 14.35 -3.62
CA THR A 103 -2.42 14.92 -4.60
C THR A 103 -2.64 16.43 -4.76
N PHE A 104 -3.89 16.88 -4.75
CA PHE A 104 -4.20 18.30 -4.79
C PHE A 104 -3.80 18.99 -3.48
N GLU A 105 -4.27 18.51 -2.33
CA GLU A 105 -4.11 19.18 -1.04
C GLU A 105 -2.65 19.23 -0.56
N VAL A 106 -1.90 18.16 -0.75
CA VAL A 106 -0.52 18.03 -0.26
C VAL A 106 0.51 18.37 -1.33
N GLY A 107 0.23 18.02 -2.60
CA GLY A 107 1.19 18.19 -3.68
C GLY A 107 1.08 19.53 -4.41
N VAL A 108 -0.13 19.96 -4.71
CA VAL A 108 -0.35 21.13 -5.59
C VAL A 108 -0.63 22.40 -4.80
N LEU A 109 -1.57 22.36 -3.87
CA LEU A 109 -2.05 23.54 -3.14
C LEU A 109 -0.94 24.32 -2.40
N PRO A 110 0.04 23.67 -1.73
CA PRO A 110 1.11 24.40 -1.04
C PRO A 110 2.03 25.20 -2.00
N SER A 111 2.20 24.68 -3.23
CA SER A 111 3.06 25.33 -4.24
C SER A 111 2.29 26.31 -5.14
N PHE A 112 1.00 26.09 -5.32
CA PHE A 112 0.11 26.87 -6.18
C PHE A 112 -1.23 27.12 -5.48
N PRO A 113 -1.30 28.08 -4.53
CA PRO A 113 -2.50 28.32 -3.70
C PRO A 113 -3.75 28.69 -4.52
N ASP A 114 -3.58 29.32 -5.68
CA ASP A 114 -4.69 29.72 -6.56
C ASP A 114 -5.15 28.62 -7.53
N SER A 115 -4.58 27.41 -7.42
CA SER A 115 -4.90 26.31 -8.33
C SER A 115 -6.32 25.75 -8.06
N ASN A 116 -7.01 25.41 -9.16
CA ASN A 116 -8.34 24.83 -9.06
C ASN A 116 -8.24 23.29 -8.97
N HIS A 117 -8.86 22.71 -7.93
CA HIS A 117 -8.91 21.27 -7.69
C HIS A 117 -9.47 20.47 -8.88
N ILE A 118 -10.35 21.06 -9.69
CA ILE A 118 -10.97 20.38 -10.86
C ILE A 118 -9.90 20.07 -11.91
N TRP A 119 -9.02 21.03 -12.23
CA TRP A 119 -7.96 20.81 -13.21
C TRP A 119 -6.96 19.77 -12.74
N THR A 120 -6.56 19.82 -11.48
CA THR A 120 -5.66 18.81 -10.89
C THR A 120 -6.29 17.43 -10.97
N SER A 121 -7.58 17.30 -10.63
CA SER A 121 -8.30 16.02 -10.72
C SER A 121 -8.37 15.52 -12.16
N ILE A 122 -8.68 16.36 -13.13
CA ILE A 122 -8.71 15.98 -14.55
C ILE A 122 -7.36 15.45 -15.01
N ILE A 123 -6.27 16.15 -14.68
CA ILE A 123 -4.91 15.73 -15.04
C ILE A 123 -4.57 14.40 -14.34
N PHE A 124 -4.88 14.27 -13.06
CA PHE A 124 -4.66 13.05 -12.28
C PHE A 124 -5.37 11.85 -12.90
N PHE A 125 -6.68 11.98 -13.19
CA PHE A 125 -7.46 10.90 -13.77
C PHE A 125 -7.03 10.58 -15.21
N ALA A 126 -6.67 11.58 -16.01
CA ALA A 126 -6.14 11.38 -17.35
C ALA A 126 -4.81 10.62 -17.31
N ALA A 127 -3.89 10.98 -16.41
CA ALA A 127 -2.65 10.25 -16.21
C ALA A 127 -2.90 8.81 -15.73
N THR A 128 -3.77 8.62 -14.75
CA THR A 128 -4.14 7.29 -14.25
C THR A 128 -4.71 6.42 -15.37
N TRP A 129 -5.59 6.97 -16.20
CA TRP A 129 -6.17 6.27 -17.34
C TRP A 129 -5.12 5.89 -18.38
N LEU A 130 -4.19 6.80 -18.70
CA LEU A 130 -3.09 6.54 -19.62
C LEU A 130 -2.22 5.38 -19.16
N PHE A 131 -1.87 5.32 -17.88
CA PHE A 131 -1.09 4.20 -17.31
C PHE A 131 -1.88 2.91 -17.23
N ALA A 132 -3.20 2.97 -17.03
CA ALA A 132 -4.06 1.79 -16.93
C ALA A 132 -4.27 1.06 -18.28
N ILE A 133 -4.15 1.74 -19.41
CA ILE A 133 -4.34 1.15 -20.76
C ILE A 133 -3.20 0.20 -21.14
N VAL A 134 -2.01 0.30 -20.51
CA VAL A 134 -0.84 -0.53 -20.88
C VAL A 134 -0.56 -1.59 -19.79
N PRO A 135 -1.35 -2.68 -19.72
CA PRO A 135 -1.32 -3.59 -18.58
C PRO A 135 -0.11 -4.53 -18.54
N SER A 136 0.55 -4.81 -19.66
CA SER A 136 1.51 -5.93 -19.78
C SER A 136 2.86 -5.71 -19.12
N LYS A 137 3.22 -4.46 -18.75
CA LYS A 137 4.52 -4.11 -18.17
C LYS A 137 4.40 -3.30 -16.86
N VAL A 138 3.20 -3.16 -16.31
CA VAL A 138 2.95 -2.28 -15.16
C VAL A 138 3.75 -2.73 -13.94
N VAL A 139 3.77 -4.03 -13.63
CA VAL A 139 4.53 -4.55 -12.46
C VAL A 139 6.04 -4.28 -12.60
N ASP A 140 6.58 -4.48 -13.80
CA ASP A 140 8.01 -4.23 -14.03
C ASP A 140 8.33 -2.72 -14.05
N LEU A 141 7.47 -1.90 -14.63
CA LEU A 141 7.63 -0.44 -14.64
C LEU A 141 7.55 0.14 -13.24
N VAL A 142 6.55 -0.27 -12.47
CA VAL A 142 6.36 0.15 -11.07
C VAL A 142 7.53 -0.33 -10.22
N GLY A 143 7.88 -1.61 -10.26
CA GLY A 143 8.91 -2.17 -9.39
C GLY A 143 10.34 -1.73 -9.73
N ASN A 144 10.66 -1.49 -11.00
CA ASN A 144 12.03 -1.16 -11.41
C ASN A 144 12.29 0.36 -11.52
N PHE A 145 11.25 1.17 -11.73
CA PHE A 145 11.42 2.59 -11.98
C PHE A 145 10.70 3.47 -10.94
N LEU A 146 9.38 3.29 -10.78
CA LEU A 146 8.62 4.16 -9.87
C LEU A 146 8.99 3.93 -8.40
N THR A 147 9.16 2.67 -7.99
CA THR A 147 9.45 2.35 -6.59
C THR A 147 10.81 2.86 -6.11
N PRO A 148 11.93 2.68 -6.83
CA PRO A 148 13.20 3.29 -6.43
C PRO A 148 13.12 4.81 -6.33
N PHE A 149 12.41 5.46 -7.26
CA PHE A 149 12.20 6.90 -7.22
C PHE A 149 11.38 7.32 -5.99
N LEU A 150 10.30 6.60 -5.69
CA LEU A 150 9.48 6.81 -4.49
C LEU A 150 10.31 6.66 -3.21
N LEU A 151 11.13 5.60 -3.09
CA LEU A 151 11.98 5.37 -1.92
C LEU A 151 13.03 6.48 -1.73
N ILE A 152 13.58 7.02 -2.81
CA ILE A 152 14.48 8.17 -2.75
C ILE A 152 13.74 9.40 -2.21
N LEU A 153 12.55 9.69 -2.74
CA LEU A 153 11.73 10.81 -2.27
C LEU A 153 11.34 10.66 -0.80
N LEU A 154 10.93 9.46 -0.36
CA LEU A 154 10.63 9.17 1.04
C LEU A 154 11.86 9.39 1.92
N THR A 155 13.03 8.90 1.51
CA THR A 155 14.27 9.10 2.26
C THR A 155 14.58 10.59 2.42
N ILE A 156 14.43 11.38 1.36
CA ILE A 156 14.62 12.83 1.42
C ILE A 156 13.63 13.47 2.39
N LEU A 157 12.36 13.06 2.35
CA LEU A 157 11.31 13.59 3.22
C LEU A 157 11.59 13.27 4.69
N VAL A 158 11.94 12.02 5.02
CA VAL A 158 12.29 11.60 6.39
C VAL A 158 13.53 12.34 6.90
N VAL A 159 14.59 12.40 6.11
CA VAL A 159 15.83 13.12 6.48
C VAL A 159 15.54 14.61 6.68
N SER A 160 14.75 15.23 5.81
CA SER A 160 14.35 16.63 5.94
C SER A 160 13.52 16.87 7.21
N GLY A 161 12.59 15.97 7.55
CA GLY A 161 11.79 16.05 8.77
C GLY A 161 12.61 15.91 10.05
N ILE A 162 13.66 15.09 10.05
CA ILE A 162 14.59 14.95 11.17
C ILE A 162 15.46 16.20 11.34
N ILE A 163 15.96 16.77 10.22
CA ILE A 163 16.85 17.96 10.26
C ILE A 163 16.06 19.22 10.58
N HIS A 164 14.84 19.34 10.08
CA HIS A 164 13.96 20.50 10.23
C HIS A 164 12.61 20.08 10.82
N PRO A 165 12.54 19.73 12.13
CA PRO A 165 11.27 19.39 12.73
C PRO A 165 10.36 20.64 12.75
N THR A 166 9.27 20.58 12.02
CA THR A 166 8.33 21.71 11.86
C THR A 166 7.17 21.67 12.84
N ALA A 167 6.97 20.57 13.54
CA ALA A 167 5.87 20.39 14.49
C ALA A 167 6.37 19.84 15.82
N VAL A 168 5.85 20.40 16.91
CA VAL A 168 6.04 19.84 18.26
C VAL A 168 4.82 18.94 18.53
N PRO A 169 5.02 17.66 18.89
CA PRO A 169 3.92 16.78 19.26
C PRO A 169 3.09 17.44 20.38
N THR A 170 1.78 17.43 20.24
CA THR A 170 0.87 17.93 21.26
C THR A 170 0.98 17.02 22.48
N GLU A 171 1.26 17.55 23.67
CA GLU A 171 1.20 16.81 24.93
C GLU A 171 -0.26 16.46 25.26
N ARG A 172 -0.83 15.53 24.51
CA ARG A 172 -2.15 15.00 24.80
C ARG A 172 -2.00 13.76 25.66
N SER A 173 -2.52 13.82 26.87
CA SER A 173 -2.60 12.66 27.75
C SER A 173 -3.70 11.73 27.24
N VAL A 174 -3.33 10.73 26.47
CA VAL A 174 -4.21 9.68 25.94
C VAL A 174 -3.94 8.40 26.71
N SER A 175 -4.97 7.61 27.02
CA SER A 175 -4.77 6.31 27.63
C SER A 175 -4.10 5.32 26.65
N THR A 176 -3.39 4.33 27.19
CA THR A 176 -2.77 3.26 26.38
C THR A 176 -3.76 2.55 25.47
N THR A 177 -4.98 2.32 25.97
CA THR A 177 -6.05 1.66 25.21
C THR A 177 -6.56 2.52 24.05
N GLU A 178 -6.72 3.82 24.28
CA GLU A 178 -7.11 4.76 23.21
C GLU A 178 -6.03 4.87 22.15
N ALA A 179 -4.75 4.97 22.55
CA ALA A 179 -3.61 5.00 21.66
C ALA A 179 -3.54 3.75 20.77
N PHE A 180 -3.73 2.56 21.36
CA PHE A 180 -3.79 1.31 20.60
C PHE A 180 -4.96 1.29 19.63
N SER A 181 -6.18 1.61 20.11
CA SER A 181 -7.38 1.60 19.27
C SER A 181 -7.26 2.58 18.11
N PHE A 182 -6.71 3.76 18.37
CA PHE A 182 -6.48 4.77 17.33
C PHE A 182 -5.54 4.26 16.24
N GLY A 183 -4.35 3.76 16.61
CA GLY A 183 -3.41 3.22 15.64
C GLY A 183 -3.96 2.03 14.87
N PHE A 184 -4.69 1.14 15.55
CA PHE A 184 -5.33 -0.01 14.92
C PHE A 184 -6.36 0.41 13.85
N MET A 185 -7.18 1.40 14.16
CA MET A 185 -8.19 1.93 13.24
C MET A 185 -7.56 2.68 12.07
N GLU A 186 -6.57 3.52 12.33
CA GLU A 186 -5.87 4.26 11.28
C GLU A 186 -5.12 3.34 10.32
N GLY A 187 -4.46 2.27 10.82
CA GLY A 187 -3.85 1.27 9.96
C GLY A 187 -4.87 0.49 9.12
N TYR A 188 -6.08 0.28 9.63
CA TYR A 188 -7.15 -0.33 8.84
C TYR A 188 -7.68 0.60 7.75
N GLN A 189 -7.64 1.92 7.96
CA GLN A 189 -8.07 2.93 6.99
C GLN A 189 -7.15 3.05 5.78
N THR A 190 -5.94 2.44 5.80
CA THR A 190 -5.10 2.32 4.59
C THR A 190 -5.77 1.49 3.50
N LEU A 191 -6.73 0.63 3.85
CA LEU A 191 -7.45 -0.33 3.00
C LEU A 191 -6.57 -1.47 2.45
N ASP A 192 -5.33 -1.57 2.89
CA ASP A 192 -4.35 -2.53 2.40
C ASP A 192 -4.75 -3.99 2.69
N VAL A 193 -5.46 -4.23 3.81
CA VAL A 193 -5.99 -5.56 4.14
C VAL A 193 -6.93 -6.06 3.05
N LEU A 194 -7.85 -5.22 2.59
CA LEU A 194 -8.79 -5.56 1.52
C LEU A 194 -8.09 -5.64 0.15
N ALA A 195 -7.14 -4.75 -0.09
CA ALA A 195 -6.36 -4.73 -1.32
C ALA A 195 -5.46 -5.97 -1.45
N SER A 196 -4.93 -6.49 -0.35
CA SER A 196 -3.94 -7.57 -0.33
C SER A 196 -4.41 -8.84 -1.03
N VAL A 197 -5.68 -9.20 -0.88
CA VAL A 197 -6.24 -10.41 -1.49
C VAL A 197 -6.34 -10.29 -3.02
N VAL A 198 -6.50 -9.07 -3.53
CA VAL A 198 -6.51 -8.77 -4.97
C VAL A 198 -5.09 -8.68 -5.49
N PHE A 199 -4.22 -7.94 -4.81
CA PHE A 199 -2.82 -7.76 -5.19
C PHE A 199 -2.04 -9.07 -5.19
N ALA A 200 -2.37 -10.00 -4.28
CA ALA A 200 -1.78 -11.34 -4.27
C ALA A 200 -1.93 -12.04 -5.63
N GLY A 201 -3.10 -11.97 -6.26
CA GLY A 201 -3.32 -12.55 -7.59
C GLY A 201 -2.42 -11.94 -8.66
N ILE A 202 -2.24 -10.61 -8.64
CA ILE A 202 -1.37 -9.89 -9.58
C ILE A 202 0.09 -10.32 -9.41
N ILE A 203 0.56 -10.39 -8.17
CA ILE A 203 1.95 -10.79 -7.85
C ILE A 203 2.20 -12.26 -8.19
N ILE A 204 1.24 -13.14 -7.93
CA ILE A 204 1.30 -14.55 -8.32
C ILE A 204 1.38 -14.69 -9.84
N ALA A 205 0.57 -13.92 -10.58
CA ALA A 205 0.62 -13.89 -12.04
C ALA A 205 1.98 -13.38 -12.54
N ALA A 206 2.52 -12.31 -11.95
CA ALA A 206 3.84 -11.78 -12.29
C ALA A 206 4.97 -12.79 -12.02
N THR A 207 4.89 -13.61 -10.97
CA THR A 207 5.88 -14.68 -10.75
C THR A 207 5.80 -15.77 -11.80
N LYS A 208 4.61 -16.11 -12.27
CA LYS A 208 4.43 -17.08 -13.36
C LYS A 208 5.01 -16.59 -14.69
N THR A 209 4.80 -15.33 -15.05
CA THR A 209 5.36 -14.74 -16.29
C THR A 209 6.89 -14.70 -16.26
N LYS A 210 7.52 -14.61 -15.07
CA LYS A 210 8.97 -14.69 -14.90
C LYS A 210 9.53 -16.15 -14.95
N GLY A 211 8.65 -17.15 -15.14
CA GLY A 211 9.02 -18.55 -15.38
C GLY A 211 9.04 -19.44 -14.13
N TYR A 212 8.52 -18.98 -12.98
CA TYR A 212 8.38 -19.80 -11.78
C TYR A 212 7.14 -20.71 -11.89
N ALA A 213 7.29 -21.86 -12.54
CA ALA A 213 6.19 -22.82 -12.77
C ALA A 213 5.92 -23.73 -11.56
N SER A 214 6.95 -24.06 -10.77
CA SER A 214 6.81 -24.93 -9.60
C SER A 214 6.09 -24.19 -8.46
N THR A 215 5.06 -24.83 -7.87
CA THR A 215 4.30 -24.27 -6.75
C THR A 215 5.19 -23.87 -5.57
N LYS A 216 6.21 -24.70 -5.25
CA LYS A 216 7.16 -24.41 -4.16
C LYS A 216 8.06 -23.21 -4.44
N GLU A 217 8.54 -23.05 -5.67
CA GLU A 217 9.40 -21.92 -6.04
C GLU A 217 8.60 -20.64 -6.15
N LYS A 218 7.43 -20.68 -6.77
CA LYS A 218 6.48 -19.58 -6.83
C LYS A 218 6.15 -19.06 -5.44
N SER A 219 5.74 -19.95 -4.53
CA SER A 219 5.39 -19.59 -3.16
C SER A 219 6.57 -18.93 -2.42
N LYS A 220 7.80 -19.46 -2.56
CA LYS A 220 8.98 -18.84 -1.94
C LYS A 220 9.25 -17.43 -2.48
N VAL A 221 9.07 -17.20 -3.78
CA VAL A 221 9.27 -15.87 -4.38
C VAL A 221 8.18 -14.90 -3.91
N VAL A 222 6.92 -15.33 -3.90
CA VAL A 222 5.79 -14.49 -3.44
C VAL A 222 5.94 -14.12 -1.97
N ILE A 223 6.29 -15.07 -1.10
CA ILE A 223 6.47 -14.79 0.34
C ILE A 223 7.69 -13.88 0.56
N ALA A 224 8.80 -14.12 -0.12
CA ALA A 224 9.99 -13.27 0.00
C ALA A 224 9.74 -11.85 -0.52
N ALA A 225 9.04 -11.70 -1.65
CA ALA A 225 8.63 -10.41 -2.19
C ALA A 225 7.63 -9.69 -1.26
N GLY A 226 6.68 -10.42 -0.69
CA GLY A 226 5.73 -9.90 0.30
C GLY A 226 6.42 -9.43 1.57
N ALA A 227 7.38 -10.19 2.09
CA ALA A 227 8.16 -9.80 3.26
C ALA A 227 9.02 -8.56 2.99
N LEU A 228 9.62 -8.46 1.79
CA LEU A 228 10.36 -7.26 1.38
C LEU A 228 9.44 -6.04 1.28
N ALA A 229 8.26 -6.19 0.69
CA ALA A 229 7.27 -5.11 0.59
C ALA A 229 6.82 -4.65 1.98
N ALA A 230 6.47 -5.58 2.87
CA ALA A 230 6.08 -5.28 4.25
C ALA A 230 7.20 -4.54 5.02
N TYR A 231 8.46 -4.96 4.84
CA TYR A 231 9.61 -4.28 5.43
C TYR A 231 9.77 -2.85 4.88
N CYS A 232 9.62 -2.66 3.56
CA CYS A 232 9.72 -1.33 2.95
C CYS A 232 8.56 -0.41 3.40
N VAL A 233 7.33 -0.93 3.58
CA VAL A 233 6.21 -0.16 4.14
C VAL A 233 6.54 0.26 5.56
N TYR A 234 6.97 -0.68 6.41
CA TYR A 234 7.37 -0.39 7.81
C TYR A 234 8.45 0.68 7.93
N MET A 235 9.39 0.74 6.99
CA MET A 235 10.47 1.75 6.98
C MET A 235 10.01 3.09 6.40
N GLY A 236 8.91 3.12 5.66
CA GLY A 236 8.34 4.34 5.06
C GLY A 236 7.30 5.02 5.96
N ASP A 237 6.67 4.27 6.85
CA ASP A 237 5.70 4.73 7.86
C ASP A 237 6.43 5.17 9.15
#